data_946dcc571dd8e60d09ebc6d3b03dbd22
#
_entry.id   946dcc571dd8e60d09ebc6d3b03dbd22
#
_cell.length_a   1.000
_cell.length_b   1.000
_cell.length_c   1.000
_cell.angle_alpha   90.00
_cell.angle_beta   90.00
_cell.angle_gamma   90.00
#
_symmetry.space_group_name_H-M   'P 1'
#
loop_
_entity.id
_entity.type
_entity.pdbx_description
1 polymer ?
#
loop_
_entity_poly.entity_id
_entity_poly.type
_entity_poly.pdbx_seq_one_letter_code
_entity_poly.pdbx_strand_id
1 'polypeptide(L)'
;MTQTKIIPIFPLDLVLFPRQELPLRIFEPRYKQLVDDCMLGDGQFGVCLIDQSNLVNGWNAPKATGTIAKITKCEDVEMDGLQLHIETVGRNKFQIKKIIPPSLAPPENYDPYTVEGHNIISELHEKFGTGEKMYIQAEVELIPEIDDDISLEKWQNLVSLWKNKIVTQALPQVVELHSLDHVLEKYYLTTDMPTVDYVYSLSALGAKDPNDLQPILESNTIEQLLYNVEKLMTVK
;
A
#
# COMPACT_ATOMS: atom_id res chain seq x y z
N MET A 1 -4.92 27.17 1.37
CA MET A 1 -3.65 26.73 0.73
C MET A 1 -3.39 25.34 1.24
N THR A 2 -3.46 24.34 0.38
CA THR A 2 -3.13 22.95 0.74
C THR A 2 -1.63 22.89 1.01
N GLN A 3 -1.27 22.42 2.19
CA GLN A 3 0.13 22.35 2.62
C GLN A 3 0.76 21.12 1.97
N THR A 4 1.72 21.32 1.08
CA THR A 4 2.55 20.24 0.55
C THR A 4 3.67 19.91 1.54
N LYS A 5 4.03 18.61 1.59
CA LYS A 5 5.22 18.14 2.35
C LYS A 5 6.03 17.16 1.53
N ILE A 6 7.33 17.09 1.79
CA ILE A 6 8.20 16.07 1.19
C ILE A 6 8.24 14.88 2.13
N ILE A 7 7.99 13.69 1.57
CA ILE A 7 8.02 12.42 2.30
C ILE A 7 8.84 11.37 1.56
N PRO A 8 9.45 10.41 2.29
CA PRO A 8 9.97 9.20 1.70
C PRO A 8 8.85 8.40 1.03
N ILE A 9 9.13 7.74 -0.09
CA ILE A 9 8.17 6.90 -0.81
C ILE A 9 8.71 5.47 -0.89
N PHE A 10 7.86 4.52 -0.52
CA PHE A 10 8.10 3.09 -0.65
C PHE A 10 7.15 2.50 -1.68
N PRO A 11 7.57 2.33 -2.94
CA PRO A 11 6.78 1.64 -3.95
C PRO A 11 6.71 0.15 -3.63
N LEU A 12 5.50 -0.40 -3.57
CA LEU A 12 5.23 -1.82 -3.28
C LEU A 12 4.24 -2.38 -4.30
N ASP A 13 4.24 -3.68 -4.48
CA ASP A 13 3.24 -4.37 -5.30
C ASP A 13 1.96 -4.65 -4.48
N LEU A 14 1.45 -3.63 -3.82
CA LEU A 14 0.20 -3.65 -3.05
C LEU A 14 -0.36 -2.24 -2.91
N VAL A 15 -1.65 -2.16 -2.60
CA VAL A 15 -2.34 -0.94 -2.20
C VAL A 15 -2.60 -0.99 -0.69
N LEU A 16 -2.14 0.05 0.02
CA LEU A 16 -2.45 0.24 1.44
C LEU A 16 -3.64 1.21 1.55
N PHE A 17 -4.70 0.77 2.22
CA PHE A 17 -5.81 1.66 2.56
C PHE A 17 -5.61 2.34 3.93
N PRO A 18 -6.25 3.49 4.18
CA PRO A 18 -6.29 4.08 5.52
C PRO A 18 -6.73 3.07 6.59
N ARG A 19 -6.14 3.17 7.78
CA ARG A 19 -6.39 2.33 8.98
C ARG A 19 -6.03 0.84 8.84
N GLN A 20 -5.60 0.37 7.68
CA GLN A 20 -5.08 -0.98 7.52
C GLN A 20 -3.68 -1.12 8.11
N GLU A 21 -3.45 -2.26 8.75
CA GLU A 21 -2.13 -2.66 9.22
C GLU A 21 -1.33 -3.25 8.05
N LEU A 22 -0.04 -2.91 8.01
CA LEU A 22 0.90 -3.43 7.02
C LEU A 22 2.21 -3.79 7.72
N PRO A 23 2.42 -5.07 8.07
CA PRO A 23 3.72 -5.55 8.51
C PRO A 23 4.66 -5.64 7.31
N LEU A 24 5.89 -5.16 7.47
CA LEU A 24 6.91 -5.17 6.42
C LEU A 24 8.21 -5.76 6.94
N ARG A 25 8.87 -6.51 6.06
CA ARG A 25 10.23 -7.00 6.26
C ARG A 25 11.17 -6.20 5.37
N ILE A 26 12.04 -5.43 5.99
CA ILE A 26 12.95 -4.52 5.31
C ILE A 26 14.35 -5.16 5.26
N PHE A 27 14.82 -5.42 4.05
CA PHE A 27 16.14 -6.04 3.82
C PHE A 27 17.01 -5.23 2.84
N GLU A 28 16.41 -4.51 1.89
CA GLU A 28 17.18 -3.67 0.96
C GLU A 28 17.83 -2.48 1.67
N PRO A 29 19.13 -2.19 1.46
CA PRO A 29 19.84 -1.08 2.10
C PRO A 29 19.15 0.28 1.91
N ARG A 30 18.59 0.56 0.73
CA ARG A 30 17.87 1.82 0.46
C ARG A 30 16.62 1.97 1.32
N TYR A 31 15.92 0.89 1.64
CA TYR A 31 14.73 0.95 2.49
C TYR A 31 15.08 0.89 3.98
N LYS A 32 16.25 0.35 4.36
CA LYS A 32 16.78 0.54 5.71
C LYS A 32 17.08 2.01 5.97
N GLN A 33 17.77 2.69 5.02
CA GLN A 33 17.97 4.14 5.11
C GLN A 33 16.64 4.90 5.22
N LEU A 34 15.62 4.50 4.42
CA LEU A 34 14.29 5.11 4.51
C LEU A 34 13.69 4.97 5.93
N VAL A 35 13.76 3.78 6.52
CA VAL A 35 13.22 3.52 7.87
C VAL A 35 14.01 4.31 8.91
N ASP A 36 15.34 4.32 8.83
CA ASP A 36 16.20 5.09 9.74
C ASP A 36 15.85 6.59 9.70
N ASP A 37 15.74 7.16 8.50
CA ASP A 37 15.34 8.56 8.31
C ASP A 37 13.93 8.84 8.87
N CYS A 38 12.98 7.92 8.69
CA CYS A 38 11.65 8.04 9.26
C CYS A 38 11.69 8.01 10.80
N MET A 39 12.50 7.12 11.39
CA MET A 39 12.62 7.00 12.84
C MET A 39 13.29 8.23 13.49
N LEU A 40 14.13 8.95 12.74
CA LEU A 40 14.68 10.24 13.17
C LEU A 40 13.67 11.39 13.04
N GLY A 41 12.58 11.20 12.32
CA GLY A 41 11.53 12.17 12.07
C GLY A 41 10.20 11.82 12.74
N ASP A 42 9.12 11.91 11.96
CA ASP A 42 7.77 11.64 12.42
C ASP A 42 7.34 10.16 12.27
N GLY A 43 8.23 9.28 11.85
CA GLY A 43 7.98 7.85 11.64
C GLY A 43 7.00 7.57 10.51
N GLN A 44 6.94 8.40 9.49
CA GLN A 44 5.99 8.28 8.37
C GLN A 44 6.69 8.20 7.03
N PHE A 45 6.11 7.39 6.13
CA PHE A 45 6.48 7.33 4.72
C PHE A 45 5.24 7.06 3.86
N GLY A 46 5.33 7.31 2.57
CA GLY A 46 4.24 7.01 1.62
C GLY A 46 4.39 5.61 1.05
N VAL A 47 3.32 4.82 1.11
CA VAL A 47 3.19 3.56 0.37
C VAL A 47 2.40 3.84 -0.90
N CYS A 48 2.96 3.46 -2.04
CA CYS A 48 2.33 3.56 -3.35
C CYS A 48 2.43 2.23 -4.08
N LEU A 49 1.39 1.89 -4.84
CA LEU A 49 1.49 0.81 -5.79
C LEU A 49 2.57 1.13 -6.84
N ILE A 50 3.35 0.13 -7.22
CA ILE A 50 4.34 0.25 -8.30
C ILE A 50 3.65 0.55 -9.63
N ASP A 51 4.16 1.53 -10.37
CA ASP A 51 3.85 1.75 -11.77
C ASP A 51 4.83 0.97 -12.65
N GLN A 52 4.40 -0.19 -13.12
CA GLN A 52 5.24 -1.07 -13.96
C GLN A 52 5.63 -0.47 -15.31
N SER A 53 4.98 0.63 -15.71
CA SER A 53 5.22 1.27 -17.01
C SER A 53 6.30 2.36 -16.96
N ASN A 54 6.67 2.81 -15.77
CA ASN A 54 7.55 3.95 -15.57
C ASN A 54 8.69 3.64 -14.60
N LEU A 55 9.82 4.33 -14.79
CA LEU A 55 10.98 4.26 -13.92
C LEU A 55 11.37 5.65 -13.43
N VAL A 56 11.91 5.70 -12.21
CA VAL A 56 12.51 6.90 -11.60
C VAL A 56 13.96 6.60 -11.31
N ASN A 57 14.87 7.18 -12.07
CA ASN A 57 16.31 6.90 -12.03
C ASN A 57 16.62 5.37 -12.06
N GLY A 58 15.92 4.63 -12.93
CA GLY A 58 16.10 3.18 -13.10
C GLY A 58 15.32 2.29 -12.10
N TRP A 59 14.74 2.87 -11.06
CA TRP A 59 13.88 2.15 -10.10
C TRP A 59 12.42 2.24 -10.49
N ASN A 60 11.62 1.24 -10.08
CA ASN A 60 10.18 1.25 -10.30
C ASN A 60 9.55 2.53 -9.75
N ALA A 61 8.78 3.23 -10.61
CA ALA A 61 8.06 4.43 -10.21
C ALA A 61 6.86 4.10 -9.30
N PRO A 62 6.47 5.01 -8.39
CA PRO A 62 5.20 4.91 -7.67
C PRO A 62 4.03 5.37 -8.54
N LYS A 63 2.83 4.79 -8.36
CA LYS A 63 1.57 5.42 -8.77
C LYS A 63 1.39 6.75 -8.04
N ALA A 64 0.65 7.66 -8.67
CA ALA A 64 0.52 9.03 -8.18
C ALA A 64 -0.25 9.18 -6.85
N THR A 65 -1.15 8.23 -6.55
CA THR A 65 -1.92 8.21 -5.30
C THR A 65 -1.43 7.09 -4.41
N GLY A 66 -1.20 7.40 -3.14
CA GLY A 66 -0.78 6.45 -2.11
C GLY A 66 -1.36 6.76 -0.75
N THR A 67 -0.91 6.01 0.26
CA THR A 67 -1.31 6.17 1.67
C THR A 67 -0.08 6.37 2.54
N ILE A 68 -0.15 7.32 3.46
CA ILE A 68 0.87 7.50 4.50
C ILE A 68 0.83 6.26 5.39
N ALA A 69 1.97 5.59 5.54
CA ALA A 69 2.19 4.55 6.52
C ALA A 69 2.90 5.15 7.75
N LYS A 70 2.34 4.96 8.93
CA LYS A 70 2.95 5.32 10.22
C LYS A 70 3.58 4.09 10.84
N ILE A 71 4.88 4.12 11.12
CA ILE A 71 5.58 3.06 11.85
C ILE A 71 5.07 3.06 13.29
N THR A 72 4.56 1.93 13.74
CA THR A 72 4.08 1.68 15.11
C THR A 72 5.06 0.84 15.90
N LYS A 73 5.84 -0.01 15.24
CA LYS A 73 6.87 -0.85 15.84
C LYS A 73 8.00 -1.06 14.86
N CYS A 74 9.23 -1.12 15.36
CA CYS A 74 10.42 -1.43 14.58
C CYS A 74 11.32 -2.34 15.42
N GLU A 75 11.67 -3.51 14.88
CA GLU A 75 12.50 -4.52 15.55
C GLU A 75 13.60 -4.99 14.61
N ASP A 76 14.83 -5.06 15.12
CA ASP A 76 15.91 -5.80 14.47
C ASP A 76 15.65 -7.28 14.62
N VAL A 77 15.62 -7.99 13.51
CA VAL A 77 15.54 -9.45 13.53
C VAL A 77 16.91 -10.01 13.21
N GLU A 78 17.55 -10.61 14.23
CA GLU A 78 18.81 -11.33 14.10
C GLU A 78 18.62 -12.66 13.32
N MET A 79 18.30 -12.55 12.04
CA MET A 79 18.53 -13.61 11.09
C MET A 79 19.53 -13.06 10.08
N ASP A 80 20.81 -13.32 10.30
CA ASP A 80 21.96 -12.87 9.50
C ASP A 80 22.27 -11.35 9.55
N GLY A 81 21.78 -10.61 10.58
CA GLY A 81 22.17 -9.24 10.86
C GLY A 81 21.67 -8.15 9.88
N LEU A 82 20.77 -8.49 8.95
CA LEU A 82 20.46 -7.63 7.81
C LEU A 82 18.99 -7.25 7.63
N GLN A 83 18.08 -7.60 8.58
CA GLN A 83 16.65 -7.40 8.35
C GLN A 83 15.98 -6.66 9.50
N LEU A 84 15.11 -5.67 9.13
CA LEU A 84 14.21 -5.02 10.06
C LEU A 84 12.79 -5.54 9.85
N HIS A 85 12.07 -5.82 10.93
CA HIS A 85 10.63 -5.98 10.89
C HIS A 85 9.97 -4.70 11.41
N ILE A 86 9.10 -4.13 10.62
CA ILE A 86 8.31 -2.98 11.02
C ILE A 86 6.82 -3.31 10.96
N GLU A 87 6.06 -2.83 11.93
CA GLU A 87 4.61 -2.78 11.87
C GLU A 87 4.20 -1.36 11.53
N THR A 88 3.30 -1.22 10.58
CA THR A 88 2.80 0.08 10.16
C THR A 88 1.29 0.09 10.09
N VAL A 89 0.71 1.28 10.15
CA VAL A 89 -0.72 1.50 9.96
C VAL A 89 -0.95 2.62 8.95
N GLY A 90 -1.84 2.40 7.99
CA GLY A 90 -2.28 3.39 7.02
C GLY A 90 -2.92 4.60 7.70
N ARG A 91 -2.56 5.80 7.23
CA ARG A 91 -3.13 7.09 7.63
C ARG A 91 -3.80 7.73 6.43
N ASN A 92 -3.68 9.04 6.29
CA ASN A 92 -4.28 9.78 5.19
C ASN A 92 -3.78 9.32 3.82
N LYS A 93 -4.64 9.37 2.84
CA LYS A 93 -4.27 9.28 1.43
C LYS A 93 -3.51 10.54 1.01
N PHE A 94 -2.70 10.43 -0.03
CA PHE A 94 -2.02 11.57 -0.61
C PHE A 94 -1.93 11.46 -2.14
N GLN A 95 -1.71 12.62 -2.77
CA GLN A 95 -1.40 12.75 -4.19
C GLN A 95 0.03 13.23 -4.35
N ILE A 96 0.84 12.54 -5.14
CA ILE A 96 2.17 13.01 -5.55
C ILE A 96 2.02 14.19 -6.50
N LYS A 97 2.69 15.30 -6.20
CA LYS A 97 2.79 16.48 -7.06
C LYS A 97 4.12 16.53 -7.81
N LYS A 98 5.19 16.06 -7.16
CA LYS A 98 6.52 16.02 -7.74
C LYS A 98 7.30 14.86 -7.17
N ILE A 99 7.94 14.09 -8.04
CA ILE A 99 8.88 13.02 -7.64
C ILE A 99 10.28 13.62 -7.53
N ILE A 100 10.98 13.23 -6.47
CA ILE A 100 12.39 13.51 -6.24
C ILE A 100 13.11 12.17 -6.39
N PRO A 101 13.93 12.00 -7.43
CA PRO A 101 14.57 10.71 -7.69
C PRO A 101 15.59 10.35 -6.61
N PRO A 102 15.87 9.06 -6.39
CA PRO A 102 16.98 8.64 -5.55
C PRO A 102 18.32 9.04 -6.19
N SER A 103 19.34 9.22 -5.36
CA SER A 103 20.69 9.61 -5.79
C SER A 103 21.37 8.55 -6.66
N LEU A 104 21.05 7.27 -6.44
CA LEU A 104 21.66 6.15 -7.14
C LEU A 104 20.65 5.41 -7.99
N ALA A 105 21.02 5.08 -9.23
CA ALA A 105 20.34 4.10 -10.05
C ALA A 105 20.66 2.67 -9.54
N PRO A 106 19.82 1.67 -9.83
CA PRO A 106 20.17 0.29 -9.55
C PRO A 106 21.44 -0.10 -10.30
N PRO A 107 22.39 -0.79 -9.64
CA PRO A 107 23.56 -1.34 -10.34
C PRO A 107 23.13 -2.32 -11.44
N GLU A 108 23.97 -2.51 -12.43
CA GLU A 108 23.75 -3.51 -13.47
C GLU A 108 23.66 -4.90 -12.83
N ASN A 109 22.61 -5.66 -13.17
CA ASN A 109 22.29 -6.97 -12.59
C ASN A 109 22.05 -6.96 -11.06
N TYR A 110 21.55 -5.84 -10.53
CA TYR A 110 21.20 -5.74 -9.11
C TYR A 110 20.11 -6.73 -8.72
N ASP A 111 20.43 -7.61 -7.76
CA ASP A 111 19.47 -8.49 -7.12
C ASP A 111 19.40 -8.15 -5.61
N PRO A 112 18.29 -7.60 -5.14
CA PRO A 112 18.12 -7.21 -3.74
C PRO A 112 18.07 -8.39 -2.76
N TYR A 113 17.96 -9.62 -3.26
CA TYR A 113 17.89 -10.83 -2.43
C TYR A 113 19.26 -11.48 -2.22
N THR A 114 20.35 -10.94 -2.80
CA THR A 114 21.69 -11.47 -2.67
C THR A 114 22.58 -10.60 -1.78
N VAL A 115 23.54 -11.23 -1.12
CA VAL A 115 24.56 -10.54 -0.31
C VAL A 115 25.41 -9.62 -1.20
N GLU A 116 25.74 -10.08 -2.40
CA GLU A 116 26.49 -9.29 -3.39
C GLU A 116 25.72 -8.01 -3.76
N GLY A 117 24.42 -8.11 -4.04
CA GLY A 117 23.59 -6.95 -4.33
C GLY A 117 23.55 -5.95 -3.18
N HIS A 118 23.44 -6.42 -1.93
CA HIS A 118 23.51 -5.56 -0.75
C HIS A 118 24.86 -4.85 -0.62
N ASN A 119 25.97 -5.57 -0.81
CA ASN A 119 27.31 -4.99 -0.70
C ASN A 119 27.55 -3.94 -1.78
N ILE A 120 27.20 -4.22 -3.03
CA ILE A 120 27.37 -3.28 -4.14
C ILE A 120 26.64 -1.96 -3.88
N ILE A 121 25.37 -2.03 -3.46
CA ILE A 121 24.59 -0.79 -3.22
C ILE A 121 25.12 -0.02 -2.00
N SER A 122 25.58 -0.71 -0.97
CA SER A 122 26.15 -0.10 0.24
C SER A 122 27.49 0.60 -0.08
N GLU A 123 28.38 -0.04 -0.82
CA GLU A 123 29.64 0.56 -1.26
C GLU A 123 29.44 1.79 -2.16
N LEU A 124 28.44 1.74 -3.05
CA LEU A 124 28.08 2.87 -3.87
C LEU A 124 27.58 4.04 -3.01
N HIS A 125 26.72 3.76 -2.03
CA HIS A 125 26.21 4.78 -1.12
C HIS A 125 27.32 5.45 -0.29
N GLU A 126 28.26 4.67 0.23
CA GLU A 126 29.43 5.21 0.93
C GLU A 126 30.27 6.15 0.06
N LYS A 127 30.44 5.85 -1.23
CA LYS A 127 31.18 6.68 -2.19
C LYS A 127 30.46 7.99 -2.51
N PHE A 128 29.12 8.00 -2.56
CA PHE A 128 28.33 9.21 -2.87
C PHE A 128 28.11 10.10 -1.65
N GLY A 129 28.27 9.58 -0.45
CA GLY A 129 28.11 10.30 0.81
C GLY A 129 26.78 10.01 1.53
N THR A 130 26.84 9.94 2.85
CA THR A 130 25.72 9.54 3.71
C THR A 130 24.54 10.51 3.74
N GLY A 131 24.69 11.70 3.18
CA GLY A 131 23.60 12.70 3.07
C GLY A 131 22.63 12.44 1.92
N GLU A 132 23.05 11.65 0.94
CA GLU A 132 22.26 11.36 -0.26
C GLU A 132 21.21 10.27 0.01
N LYS A 133 20.01 10.42 -0.56
CA LYS A 133 18.92 9.46 -0.36
C LYS A 133 18.89 8.41 -1.46
N MET A 134 19.01 7.13 -1.05
CA MET A 134 18.93 5.98 -1.98
C MET A 134 17.50 5.60 -2.36
N TYR A 135 16.52 6.21 -1.74
CA TYR A 135 15.10 5.94 -1.96
C TYR A 135 14.39 7.13 -2.62
N ILE A 136 13.26 6.88 -3.24
CA ILE A 136 12.41 7.91 -3.85
C ILE A 136 11.82 8.78 -2.75
N GLN A 137 11.82 10.10 -2.96
CA GLN A 137 11.05 11.06 -2.18
C GLN A 137 10.00 11.71 -3.08
N ALA A 138 8.96 12.27 -2.49
CA ALA A 138 7.98 13.04 -3.25
C ALA A 138 7.44 14.22 -2.45
N GLU A 139 7.18 15.31 -3.15
CA GLU A 139 6.32 16.39 -2.69
C GLU A 139 4.87 15.92 -2.85
N VAL A 140 4.11 15.87 -1.76
CA VAL A 140 2.75 15.33 -1.72
C VAL A 140 1.77 16.33 -1.13
N GLU A 141 0.52 16.20 -1.56
CA GLU A 141 -0.64 16.88 -1.00
C GLU A 141 -1.55 15.83 -0.36
N LEU A 142 -1.95 16.04 0.90
CA LEU A 142 -2.87 15.12 1.58
C LEU A 142 -4.27 15.23 0.99
N ILE A 143 -4.89 14.08 0.79
CA ILE A 143 -6.29 13.96 0.34
C ILE A 143 -7.17 13.88 1.59
N PRO A 144 -8.24 14.69 1.69
CA PRO A 144 -9.21 14.58 2.79
C PRO A 144 -9.80 13.16 2.88
N GLU A 145 -10.11 12.72 4.10
CA GLU A 145 -10.86 11.47 4.31
C GLU A 145 -12.27 11.62 3.73
N ILE A 146 -12.84 10.51 3.29
CA ILE A 146 -14.23 10.43 2.89
C ILE A 146 -15.03 10.33 4.20
N ASP A 147 -15.72 11.40 4.55
CA ASP A 147 -16.50 11.52 5.80
C ASP A 147 -18.00 11.31 5.53
N ASP A 148 -18.32 10.20 4.86
CA ASP A 148 -19.70 9.87 4.52
C ASP A 148 -20.08 8.50 5.08
N ASP A 149 -21.20 8.42 5.76
CA ASP A 149 -21.78 7.17 6.23
C ASP A 149 -22.38 6.37 5.05
N ILE A 150 -22.20 5.07 5.11
CA ILE A 150 -22.72 4.17 4.11
C ILE A 150 -24.03 3.59 4.61
N SER A 151 -25.12 3.71 3.81
CA SER A 151 -26.38 3.09 4.18
C SER A 151 -26.27 1.57 4.23
N LEU A 152 -27.00 0.96 5.17
CA LEU A 152 -27.01 -0.50 5.32
C LEU A 152 -27.44 -1.21 4.03
N GLU A 153 -28.38 -0.65 3.28
CA GLU A 153 -28.83 -1.18 1.99
C GLU A 153 -27.68 -1.26 0.97
N LYS A 154 -26.91 -0.17 0.82
CA LYS A 154 -25.74 -0.14 -0.09
C LYS A 154 -24.69 -1.14 0.35
N TRP A 155 -24.43 -1.25 1.65
CA TRP A 155 -23.49 -2.23 2.19
C TRP A 155 -23.92 -3.67 1.89
N GLN A 156 -25.18 -4.02 2.16
CA GLN A 156 -25.71 -5.36 1.89
C GLN A 156 -25.64 -5.71 0.40
N ASN A 157 -25.86 -4.72 -0.48
CA ASN A 157 -25.67 -4.91 -1.92
C ASN A 157 -24.22 -5.26 -2.26
N LEU A 158 -23.24 -4.51 -1.74
CA LEU A 158 -21.81 -4.80 -1.96
C LEU A 158 -21.42 -6.19 -1.47
N VAL A 159 -21.86 -6.57 -0.28
CA VAL A 159 -21.63 -7.91 0.28
C VAL A 159 -22.24 -9.00 -0.63
N SER A 160 -23.44 -8.77 -1.15
CA SER A 160 -24.09 -9.71 -2.09
C SER A 160 -23.31 -9.83 -3.40
N LEU A 161 -22.85 -8.73 -3.95
CA LEU A 161 -22.01 -8.71 -5.15
C LEU A 161 -20.68 -9.44 -4.92
N TRP A 162 -20.02 -9.21 -3.78
CA TRP A 162 -18.81 -9.93 -3.40
C TRP A 162 -19.04 -11.45 -3.32
N LYS A 163 -20.09 -11.89 -2.63
CA LYS A 163 -20.47 -13.31 -2.55
C LYS A 163 -20.68 -13.92 -3.93
N ASN A 164 -21.43 -13.24 -4.79
CA ASN A 164 -21.68 -13.68 -6.15
C ASN A 164 -20.39 -13.79 -6.97
N LYS A 165 -19.49 -12.81 -6.85
CA LYS A 165 -18.18 -12.84 -7.50
C LYS A 165 -17.39 -14.08 -7.08
N ILE A 166 -17.25 -14.33 -5.76
CA ILE A 166 -16.48 -15.46 -5.24
C ILE A 166 -17.10 -16.79 -5.71
N VAL A 167 -18.42 -16.95 -5.63
CA VAL A 167 -19.10 -18.18 -6.11
C VAL A 167 -18.91 -18.38 -7.60
N THR A 168 -18.95 -17.31 -8.41
CA THR A 168 -18.79 -17.40 -9.86
C THR A 168 -17.35 -17.72 -10.27
N GLN A 169 -16.37 -17.26 -9.50
CA GLN A 169 -14.93 -17.45 -9.79
C GLN A 169 -14.36 -18.72 -9.19
N ALA A 170 -14.94 -19.22 -8.08
CA ALA A 170 -14.60 -20.52 -7.53
C ALA A 170 -15.25 -21.63 -8.36
N LEU A 171 -14.60 -22.80 -8.45
CA LEU A 171 -15.23 -23.98 -9.02
C LEU A 171 -16.52 -24.26 -8.21
N PRO A 172 -17.70 -24.39 -8.84
CA PRO A 172 -18.99 -24.47 -8.16
C PRO A 172 -19.12 -25.61 -7.12
N GLN A 173 -18.16 -26.52 -7.08
CA GLN A 173 -18.14 -27.68 -6.18
C GLN A 173 -17.43 -27.45 -4.84
N VAL A 174 -16.82 -26.27 -4.61
CA VAL A 174 -15.90 -26.05 -3.49
C VAL A 174 -16.36 -24.97 -2.51
N VAL A 175 -17.29 -24.10 -2.88
CA VAL A 175 -17.70 -22.98 -2.02
C VAL A 175 -19.15 -23.15 -1.57
N GLU A 176 -19.33 -23.60 -0.33
CA GLU A 176 -20.62 -23.49 0.35
C GLU A 176 -20.83 -22.01 0.77
N LEU A 177 -22.04 -21.47 0.55
CA LEU A 177 -22.39 -20.09 0.94
C LEU A 177 -22.12 -19.82 2.43
N HIS A 178 -22.31 -20.80 3.30
CA HIS A 178 -21.97 -20.69 4.73
C HIS A 178 -20.47 -20.43 4.99
N SER A 179 -19.57 -20.90 4.12
CA SER A 179 -18.14 -20.62 4.27
C SER A 179 -17.82 -19.17 4.00
N LEU A 180 -18.57 -18.48 3.13
CA LEU A 180 -18.40 -17.06 2.85
C LEU A 180 -18.88 -16.18 4.01
N ASP A 181 -19.96 -16.58 4.69
CA ASP A 181 -20.42 -15.89 5.90
C ASP A 181 -19.35 -15.95 6.99
N HIS A 182 -18.71 -17.11 7.17
CA HIS A 182 -17.59 -17.27 8.11
C HIS A 182 -16.38 -16.40 7.74
N VAL A 183 -16.09 -16.21 6.45
CA VAL A 183 -15.04 -15.25 6.02
C VAL A 183 -15.40 -13.84 6.43
N LEU A 184 -16.64 -13.40 6.18
CA LEU A 184 -17.11 -12.08 6.58
C LEU A 184 -17.04 -11.87 8.11
N GLU A 185 -17.45 -12.89 8.89
CA GLU A 185 -17.32 -12.86 10.35
C GLU A 185 -15.86 -12.76 10.80
N LYS A 186 -14.97 -13.55 10.23
CA LYS A 186 -13.54 -13.55 10.54
C LYS A 186 -12.89 -12.18 10.33
N TYR A 187 -13.32 -11.45 9.31
CA TYR A 187 -12.82 -10.10 9.00
C TYR A 187 -13.70 -8.99 9.58
N TYR A 188 -14.62 -9.33 10.52
CA TYR A 188 -15.52 -8.37 11.17
C TYR A 188 -16.40 -7.57 10.20
N LEU A 189 -16.73 -8.15 9.03
CA LEU A 189 -17.52 -7.49 7.98
C LEU A 189 -19.04 -7.74 8.13
N THR A 190 -19.47 -8.45 9.16
CA THR A 190 -20.88 -8.60 9.53
C THR A 190 -21.29 -7.44 10.43
N THR A 191 -21.62 -6.30 9.83
CA THR A 191 -21.97 -5.07 10.54
C THR A 191 -23.30 -4.49 10.03
N ASP A 192 -24.01 -3.82 10.92
CA ASP A 192 -25.19 -3.01 10.61
C ASP A 192 -24.86 -1.49 10.58
N MET A 193 -23.61 -1.13 10.91
CA MET A 193 -23.08 0.22 10.88
C MET A 193 -21.81 0.30 9.99
N PRO A 194 -21.95 0.13 8.67
CA PRO A 194 -20.81 0.11 7.77
C PRO A 194 -20.16 1.50 7.64
N THR A 195 -18.84 1.51 7.57
CA THR A 195 -18.03 2.70 7.29
C THR A 195 -17.17 2.47 6.03
N VAL A 196 -16.50 3.52 5.57
CA VAL A 196 -15.54 3.44 4.46
C VAL A 196 -14.47 2.36 4.68
N ASP A 197 -14.03 2.12 5.92
CA ASP A 197 -13.04 1.09 6.24
C ASP A 197 -13.54 -0.32 5.94
N TYR A 198 -14.84 -0.60 6.18
CA TYR A 198 -15.45 -1.88 5.81
C TYR A 198 -15.47 -2.07 4.30
N VAL A 199 -15.71 -0.98 3.55
CA VAL A 199 -15.68 -1.03 2.07
C VAL A 199 -14.28 -1.30 1.57
N TYR A 200 -13.25 -0.69 2.13
CA TYR A 200 -11.85 -0.98 1.80
C TYR A 200 -11.50 -2.45 2.09
N SER A 201 -11.89 -2.94 3.27
CA SER A 201 -11.63 -4.34 3.67
C SER A 201 -12.33 -5.35 2.75
N LEU A 202 -13.60 -5.11 2.42
CA LEU A 202 -14.35 -5.95 1.48
C LEU A 202 -13.71 -5.93 0.07
N SER A 203 -13.23 -4.75 -0.35
CA SER A 203 -12.56 -4.59 -1.64
C SER A 203 -11.27 -5.41 -1.72
N ALA A 204 -10.46 -5.35 -0.65
CA ALA A 204 -9.23 -6.14 -0.56
C ALA A 204 -9.50 -7.66 -0.64
N LEU A 205 -10.61 -8.15 -0.04
CA LEU A 205 -11.04 -9.55 -0.14
C LEU A 205 -11.55 -9.93 -1.53
N GLY A 206 -12.01 -8.96 -2.32
CA GLY A 206 -12.57 -9.19 -3.65
C GLY A 206 -11.58 -9.01 -4.80
N ALA A 207 -10.42 -8.41 -4.55
CA ALA A 207 -9.41 -8.14 -5.56
C ALA A 207 -8.47 -9.35 -5.75
N LYS A 208 -8.03 -9.55 -6.99
CA LYS A 208 -6.99 -10.53 -7.34
C LYS A 208 -5.66 -9.88 -7.69
N ASP A 209 -5.73 -8.66 -8.18
CA ASP A 209 -4.56 -7.87 -8.59
C ASP A 209 -4.57 -6.54 -7.82
N PRO A 210 -3.43 -6.09 -7.28
CA PRO A 210 -3.33 -4.78 -6.63
C PRO A 210 -3.79 -3.62 -7.52
N ASN A 211 -3.64 -3.73 -8.85
CA ASN A 211 -4.13 -2.71 -9.79
C ASN A 211 -5.66 -2.55 -9.76
N ASP A 212 -6.41 -3.58 -9.36
CA ASP A 212 -7.87 -3.49 -9.20
C ASP A 212 -8.25 -2.60 -8.01
N LEU A 213 -7.37 -2.46 -7.02
CA LEU A 213 -7.59 -1.65 -5.81
C LEU A 213 -7.19 -0.18 -5.99
N GLN A 214 -6.33 0.12 -6.94
CA GLN A 214 -5.84 1.48 -7.15
C GLN A 214 -6.97 2.50 -7.45
N PRO A 215 -7.97 2.22 -8.32
CA PRO A 215 -9.10 3.13 -8.53
C PRO A 215 -9.95 3.35 -7.26
N ILE A 216 -10.00 2.36 -6.36
CA ILE A 216 -10.72 2.45 -5.09
C ILE A 216 -9.98 3.40 -4.15
N LEU A 217 -8.64 3.28 -4.05
CA LEU A 217 -7.81 4.22 -3.29
C LEU A 217 -7.92 5.66 -3.83
N GLU A 218 -8.00 5.82 -5.15
CA GLU A 218 -8.09 7.12 -5.83
C GLU A 218 -9.47 7.80 -5.68
N SER A 219 -10.48 7.09 -5.17
CA SER A 219 -11.81 7.66 -4.94
C SER A 219 -11.76 8.75 -3.87
N ASN A 220 -12.36 9.91 -4.16
CA ASN A 220 -12.38 11.07 -3.27
C ASN A 220 -13.77 11.38 -2.72
N THR A 221 -14.82 10.71 -3.23
CA THR A 221 -16.19 10.79 -2.73
C THR A 221 -16.75 9.39 -2.51
N ILE A 222 -17.80 9.30 -1.70
CA ILE A 222 -18.47 8.02 -1.42
C ILE A 222 -19.09 7.42 -2.68
N GLU A 223 -19.62 8.23 -3.59
CA GLU A 223 -20.21 7.75 -4.84
C GLU A 223 -19.14 7.12 -5.75
N GLN A 224 -17.97 7.77 -5.87
CA GLN A 224 -16.84 7.22 -6.64
C GLN A 224 -16.35 5.92 -6.01
N LEU A 225 -16.23 5.88 -4.69
CA LEU A 225 -15.80 4.69 -3.96
C LEU A 225 -16.73 3.52 -4.22
N LEU A 226 -18.03 3.69 -3.97
CA LEU A 226 -19.02 2.64 -4.17
C LEU A 226 -19.08 2.17 -5.64
N TYR A 227 -19.06 3.11 -6.59
CA TYR A 227 -19.01 2.78 -8.01
C TYR A 227 -17.81 1.91 -8.39
N ASN A 228 -16.59 2.28 -7.91
CA ASN A 228 -15.38 1.52 -8.20
C ASN A 228 -15.41 0.12 -7.55
N VAL A 229 -15.98 0.00 -6.35
CA VAL A 229 -16.14 -1.29 -5.67
C VAL A 229 -17.18 -2.16 -6.38
N GLU A 230 -18.34 -1.62 -6.77
CA GLU A 230 -19.32 -2.35 -7.57
C GLU A 230 -18.72 -2.85 -8.88
N LYS A 231 -17.94 -2.01 -9.55
CA LYS A 231 -17.21 -2.39 -10.77
C LYS A 231 -16.23 -3.53 -10.49
N LEU A 232 -15.43 -3.43 -9.42
CA LEU A 232 -14.53 -4.51 -8.99
C LEU A 232 -15.29 -5.82 -8.80
N MET A 233 -16.47 -5.78 -8.14
CA MET A 233 -17.26 -6.99 -7.83
C MET A 233 -17.98 -7.58 -9.04
N THR A 234 -18.23 -6.81 -10.10
CA THR A 234 -18.98 -7.23 -11.29
C THR A 234 -18.12 -7.65 -12.47
N VAL A 235 -16.83 -7.28 -12.49
CA VAL A 235 -15.89 -7.73 -13.55
C VAL A 235 -15.62 -9.23 -13.41
N LYS A 236 -15.78 -9.97 -14.52
CA LYS A 236 -15.58 -11.42 -14.64
C LYS A 236 -14.10 -11.79 -14.73
#